data_be1e2e96c6828c6273a6f79051ef0d73
#
_entry.id   be1e2e96c6828c6273a6f79051ef0d73
#
_cell.length_a   1.000
_cell.length_b   1.000
_cell.length_c   1.000
_cell.angle_alpha   90.00
_cell.angle_beta   90.00
_cell.angle_gamma   90.00
#
_symmetry.space_group_name_H-M   'P 1'
#
loop_
_entity.id
_entity.type
_entity.pdbx_description
1 polymer ?
#
loop_
_entity_poly.entity_id
_entity_poly.type
_entity_poly.pdbx_seq_one_letter_code
_entity_poly.pdbx_strand_id
1 'polypeptide(L)'
;GLFQHYVAGDPSLWWQGGFILSEADTYVPTGNQPTLLLLKGTATRERPSSGPDGAQARARERAVNAVPPDATEQLAHRLATNGGVNVSYKAFPELGHGPMLPASLRLALMSAAGLTATETAK
;
A
#
# COMPACT_ATOMS: atom_id res chain seq x y z
N GLY A 1 8.31 -8.18 18.37
CA GLY A 1 8.74 -8.41 16.98
C GLY A 1 10.12 -7.82 16.73
N LEU A 2 10.78 -8.27 15.68
CA LEU A 2 12.11 -7.80 15.28
C LEU A 2 12.09 -6.36 14.75
N PHE A 3 10.95 -5.92 14.20
CA PHE A 3 10.79 -4.61 13.61
C PHE A 3 9.64 -3.86 14.26
N GLN A 4 9.80 -2.55 14.37
CA GLN A 4 8.82 -1.62 14.96
C GLN A 4 8.19 -0.72 13.88
N HIS A 5 8.85 -0.58 12.74
CA HIS A 5 8.42 0.30 11.65
C HIS A 5 8.33 -0.47 10.34
N TYR A 6 7.20 -0.31 9.68
CA TYR A 6 6.91 -0.94 8.40
C TYR A 6 6.46 0.11 7.39
N VAL A 7 6.90 -0.04 6.16
CA VAL A 7 6.43 0.78 5.04
C VAL A 7 5.98 -0.14 3.92
N ALA A 8 4.74 -0.01 3.50
CA ALA A 8 4.19 -0.73 2.37
C ALA A 8 3.92 0.25 1.21
N GLY A 9 4.76 0.19 0.18
CA GLY A 9 4.68 1.04 -1.00
C GLY A 9 3.83 0.40 -2.09
N ASP A 10 2.65 0.95 -2.32
CA ASP A 10 1.67 0.52 -3.32
C ASP A 10 1.39 -1.00 -3.30
N PRO A 11 0.95 -1.53 -2.13
CA PRO A 11 0.78 -2.97 -1.95
C PRO A 11 -0.24 -3.55 -2.93
N SER A 12 0.08 -4.71 -3.47
CA SER A 12 -0.79 -5.46 -4.40
C SER A 12 -1.88 -6.21 -3.64
N LEU A 13 -2.85 -5.50 -3.07
CA LEU A 13 -3.92 -6.08 -2.24
C LEU A 13 -4.83 -7.04 -2.99
N TRP A 14 -4.83 -6.99 -4.33
CA TRP A 14 -5.61 -7.86 -5.22
C TRP A 14 -5.11 -9.31 -5.26
N TRP A 15 -3.92 -9.56 -4.76
CA TRP A 15 -3.31 -10.87 -4.83
C TRP A 15 -4.13 -11.90 -4.05
N GLN A 16 -4.31 -13.10 -4.62
CA GLN A 16 -5.16 -14.17 -4.08
C GLN A 16 -6.57 -13.68 -3.68
N GLY A 17 -7.19 -12.86 -4.56
CA GLY A 17 -8.55 -12.37 -4.32
C GLY A 17 -8.70 -11.40 -3.14
N GLY A 18 -7.62 -10.75 -2.74
CA GLY A 18 -7.66 -9.82 -1.61
C GLY A 18 -7.44 -10.48 -0.25
N PHE A 19 -6.74 -11.62 -0.22
CA PHE A 19 -6.51 -12.40 1.01
C PHE A 19 -6.03 -11.55 2.19
N ILE A 20 -5.12 -10.60 1.96
CA ILE A 20 -4.60 -9.74 3.04
C ILE A 20 -5.69 -8.89 3.71
N LEU A 21 -6.77 -8.58 3.01
CA LEU A 21 -7.89 -7.82 3.57
C LEU A 21 -8.66 -8.65 4.60
N SER A 22 -8.80 -9.96 4.36
CA SER A 22 -9.42 -10.88 5.33
C SER A 22 -8.53 -11.14 6.53
N GLU A 23 -7.21 -11.20 6.33
CA GLU A 23 -6.25 -11.34 7.43
C GLU A 23 -6.28 -10.11 8.37
N ALA A 24 -6.46 -8.92 7.82
CA ALA A 24 -6.59 -7.70 8.62
C ALA A 24 -7.82 -7.73 9.55
N ASP A 25 -8.90 -8.41 9.17
CA ASP A 25 -10.10 -8.55 10.00
C ASP A 25 -9.90 -9.50 11.19
N THR A 26 -8.94 -10.42 11.09
CA THR A 26 -8.61 -11.39 12.13
C THR A 26 -7.37 -11.02 12.94
N TYR A 27 -6.74 -9.89 12.62
CA TYR A 27 -5.54 -9.44 13.31
C TYR A 27 -5.80 -9.17 14.79
N VAL A 28 -5.03 -9.82 15.64
CA VAL A 28 -5.07 -9.63 17.08
C VAL A 28 -3.79 -8.92 17.53
N PRO A 29 -3.89 -7.74 18.17
CA PRO A 29 -2.73 -7.04 18.69
C PRO A 29 -1.98 -7.84 19.75
N THR A 30 -0.65 -7.90 19.65
CA THR A 30 0.23 -8.67 20.56
C THR A 30 1.01 -7.78 21.55
N GLY A 31 0.49 -6.65 21.93
CA GLY A 31 1.05 -5.78 22.97
C GLY A 31 2.02 -4.69 22.51
N ASN A 32 2.86 -4.92 21.50
CA ASN A 32 3.66 -3.87 20.88
C ASN A 32 2.86 -3.21 19.76
N GLN A 33 2.83 -1.87 19.74
CA GLN A 33 2.17 -1.13 18.66
C GLN A 33 3.20 -0.71 17.60
N PRO A 34 3.41 -1.53 16.55
CA PRO A 34 4.27 -1.12 15.45
C PRO A 34 3.65 0.04 14.68
N THR A 35 4.48 0.81 14.01
CA THR A 35 4.02 1.80 13.03
C THR A 35 3.99 1.21 11.63
N LEU A 36 2.94 1.50 10.89
CA LEU A 36 2.77 1.10 9.49
C LEU A 36 2.45 2.33 8.65
N LEU A 37 3.31 2.60 7.68
CA LEU A 37 3.08 3.60 6.65
C LEU A 37 2.60 2.91 5.37
N LEU A 38 1.35 3.13 5.01
CA LEU A 38 0.74 2.65 3.76
C LEU A 38 0.77 3.77 2.71
N LEU A 39 1.39 3.49 1.58
CA LEU A 39 1.55 4.42 0.47
C LEU A 39 0.82 3.88 -0.76
N LYS A 40 0.05 4.71 -1.44
CA LYS A 40 -0.71 4.31 -2.62
C LYS A 40 -0.56 5.29 -3.78
N GLY A 41 -0.10 4.79 -4.93
CA GLY A 41 -0.17 5.50 -6.19
C GLY A 41 -1.58 5.36 -6.79
N THR A 42 -2.22 6.48 -7.12
CA THR A 42 -3.59 6.48 -7.64
C THR A 42 -3.69 7.07 -9.05
N ALA A 43 -2.55 7.34 -9.72
CA ALA A 43 -2.57 7.75 -11.12
C ALA A 43 -3.24 6.70 -11.99
N THR A 44 -4.08 7.15 -12.91
CA THR A 44 -4.77 6.28 -13.86
C THR A 44 -3.75 5.55 -14.73
N ARG A 45 -3.85 4.23 -14.77
CA ARG A 45 -2.98 3.40 -15.59
C ARG A 45 -3.44 3.47 -17.05
N GLU A 46 -2.52 3.80 -17.95
CA GLU A 46 -2.76 3.60 -19.38
C GLU A 46 -2.97 2.10 -19.64
N ARG A 47 -3.97 1.77 -20.45
CA ARG A 47 -4.27 0.37 -20.79
C ARG A 47 -3.06 -0.25 -21.47
N PRO A 48 -2.62 -1.46 -21.06
CA PRO A 48 -1.59 -2.17 -21.78
C PRO A 48 -2.04 -2.39 -23.22
N SER A 49 -1.18 -2.08 -24.16
CA SER A 49 -1.39 -2.40 -25.57
C SER A 49 -1.63 -3.90 -25.74
N SER A 50 -2.51 -4.27 -26.67
CA SER A 50 -2.82 -5.64 -27.06
C SER A 50 -1.57 -6.33 -27.63
N GLY A 51 -0.85 -7.06 -26.77
CA GLY A 51 0.29 -7.90 -27.12
C GLY A 51 -0.03 -9.40 -27.01
N PRO A 52 0.91 -10.29 -27.39
CA PRO A 52 0.73 -11.75 -27.31
C PRO A 52 0.45 -12.28 -25.90
N ASP A 53 0.78 -11.52 -24.86
CA ASP A 53 0.50 -11.85 -23.45
C ASP A 53 -0.91 -11.42 -22.98
N GLY A 54 -1.81 -11.12 -23.89
CA GLY A 54 -3.13 -10.55 -23.61
C GLY A 54 -4.00 -11.35 -22.64
N ALA A 55 -3.85 -12.68 -22.55
CA ALA A 55 -4.62 -13.51 -21.63
C ALA A 55 -4.20 -13.30 -20.17
N GLN A 56 -2.90 -13.25 -19.89
CA GLN A 56 -2.36 -12.99 -18.56
C GLN A 56 -2.63 -11.55 -18.13
N ALA A 57 -2.48 -10.59 -19.06
CA ALA A 57 -2.78 -9.19 -18.79
C ALA A 57 -4.25 -9.00 -18.41
N ARG A 58 -5.19 -9.64 -19.14
CA ARG A 58 -6.62 -9.61 -18.81
C ARG A 58 -6.95 -10.31 -17.49
N ALA A 59 -6.28 -11.42 -17.17
CA ALA A 59 -6.48 -12.11 -15.89
C ALA A 59 -6.02 -11.23 -14.72
N ARG A 60 -4.86 -10.58 -14.86
CA ARG A 60 -4.36 -9.62 -13.87
C ARG A 60 -5.27 -8.41 -13.73
N GLU A 61 -5.74 -7.85 -14.83
CA GLU A 61 -6.67 -6.72 -14.82
C GLU A 61 -7.96 -7.07 -14.09
N ARG A 62 -8.54 -8.25 -14.35
CA ARG A 62 -9.73 -8.73 -13.62
C ARG A 62 -9.46 -8.88 -12.13
N ALA A 63 -8.30 -9.42 -11.74
CA ALA A 63 -7.93 -9.58 -10.33
C ALA A 63 -7.76 -8.22 -9.64
N VAL A 64 -7.13 -7.25 -10.30
CA VAL A 64 -6.98 -5.88 -9.80
C VAL A 64 -8.34 -5.20 -9.63
N ASN A 65 -9.24 -5.36 -10.61
CA ASN A 65 -10.56 -4.74 -10.60
C ASN A 65 -11.54 -5.43 -9.65
N ALA A 66 -11.24 -6.65 -9.17
CA ALA A 66 -12.04 -7.35 -8.17
C ALA A 66 -11.85 -6.77 -6.74
N VAL A 67 -10.83 -5.96 -6.53
CA VAL A 67 -10.56 -5.29 -5.26
C VAL A 67 -10.95 -3.81 -5.40
N PRO A 68 -11.66 -3.22 -4.43
CA PRO A 68 -12.02 -1.81 -4.47
C PRO A 68 -10.81 -0.89 -4.68
N PRO A 69 -10.93 0.20 -5.44
CA PRO A 69 -9.83 1.12 -5.69
C PRO A 69 -9.28 1.80 -4.43
N ASP A 70 -10.12 1.93 -3.42
CA ASP A 70 -9.81 2.48 -2.09
C ASP A 70 -9.42 1.40 -1.05
N ALA A 71 -9.19 0.16 -1.47
CA ALA A 71 -8.89 -0.95 -0.55
C ALA A 71 -7.70 -0.69 0.37
N THR A 72 -6.67 0.04 -0.10
CA THR A 72 -5.51 0.38 0.72
C THR A 72 -5.89 1.35 1.85
N GLU A 73 -6.75 2.31 1.57
CA GLU A 73 -7.28 3.25 2.56
C GLU A 73 -8.20 2.54 3.56
N GLN A 74 -9.08 1.65 3.06
CA GLN A 74 -9.93 0.82 3.91
C GLN A 74 -9.10 -0.08 4.82
N LEU A 75 -8.01 -0.67 4.32
CA LEU A 75 -7.08 -1.48 5.13
C LEU A 75 -6.46 -0.63 6.24
N ALA A 76 -6.00 0.58 5.93
CA ALA A 76 -5.46 1.51 6.93
C ALA A 76 -6.48 1.80 8.04
N HIS A 77 -7.72 2.07 7.64
CA HIS A 77 -8.83 2.34 8.56
C HIS A 77 -9.13 1.15 9.49
N ARG A 78 -9.20 -0.07 8.93
CA ARG A 78 -9.46 -1.30 9.70
C ARG A 78 -8.37 -1.54 10.73
N LEU A 79 -7.10 -1.48 10.32
CA LEU A 79 -5.96 -1.69 11.22
C LEU A 79 -5.88 -0.62 12.32
N ALA A 80 -6.19 0.63 12.00
CA ALA A 80 -6.25 1.70 12.99
C ALA A 80 -7.40 1.50 14.01
N THR A 81 -8.55 1.03 13.54
CA THR A 81 -9.75 0.79 14.38
C THR A 81 -9.58 -0.41 15.29
N ASN A 82 -8.97 -1.50 14.79
CA ASN A 82 -8.73 -2.71 15.57
C ASN A 82 -7.70 -2.48 16.70
N GLY A 83 -6.97 -1.37 16.65
CA GLY A 83 -5.91 -1.05 17.61
C GLY A 83 -4.66 -1.91 17.41
N GLY A 84 -3.60 -1.60 18.12
CA GLY A 84 -2.37 -2.39 18.09
C GLY A 84 -1.41 -2.08 16.93
N VAL A 85 -1.79 -1.22 15.98
CA VAL A 85 -0.90 -0.70 14.93
C VAL A 85 -1.13 0.81 14.80
N ASN A 86 -0.06 1.58 14.82
CA ASN A 86 -0.10 3.00 14.47
C ASN A 86 -0.02 3.12 12.94
N VAL A 87 -1.14 3.34 12.29
CA VAL A 87 -1.21 3.37 10.82
C VAL A 87 -1.25 4.80 10.32
N SER A 88 -0.45 5.08 9.30
CA SER A 88 -0.53 6.29 8.48
C SER A 88 -0.77 5.88 7.03
N TYR A 89 -1.66 6.59 6.33
CA TYR A 89 -1.95 6.39 4.92
C TYR A 89 -1.64 7.65 4.12
N LYS A 90 -1.02 7.48 2.95
CA LYS A 90 -0.76 8.59 2.02
C LYS A 90 -0.99 8.15 0.58
N ALA A 91 -1.85 8.88 -0.13
CA ALA A 91 -2.08 8.73 -1.56
C ALA A 91 -1.20 9.68 -2.38
N PHE A 92 -0.80 9.22 -3.57
CA PHE A 92 -0.04 9.97 -4.56
C PHE A 92 -0.80 9.96 -5.89
N PRO A 93 -1.65 10.96 -6.15
CA PRO A 93 -2.50 10.97 -7.33
C PRO A 93 -1.73 11.09 -8.64
N GLU A 94 -0.50 11.59 -8.60
CA GLU A 94 0.40 11.75 -9.76
C GLU A 94 1.25 10.51 -10.06
N LEU A 95 1.28 9.52 -9.16
CA LEU A 95 2.14 8.34 -9.31
C LEU A 95 1.33 7.07 -9.59
N GLY A 96 1.76 6.32 -10.59
CA GLY A 96 1.31 4.95 -10.83
C GLY A 96 2.17 3.93 -10.09
N HIS A 97 1.85 2.63 -10.24
CA HIS A 97 2.51 1.55 -9.52
C HIS A 97 4.05 1.53 -9.67
N GLY A 98 4.57 1.66 -10.89
CA GLY A 98 6.01 1.67 -11.13
C GLY A 98 6.75 2.82 -10.44
N PRO A 99 6.34 4.07 -10.69
CA PRO A 99 6.93 5.25 -10.04
C PRO A 99 6.79 5.28 -8.52
N MET A 100 5.85 4.54 -7.94
CA MET A 100 5.71 4.42 -6.49
C MET A 100 6.90 3.72 -5.83
N LEU A 101 7.63 2.84 -6.53
CA LEU A 101 8.75 2.11 -5.93
C LEU A 101 9.85 3.04 -5.41
N PRO A 102 10.46 3.92 -6.22
CA PRO A 102 11.46 4.86 -5.74
C PRO A 102 10.90 5.88 -4.74
N ALA A 103 9.66 6.33 -4.92
CA ALA A 103 9.01 7.25 -3.98
C ALA A 103 8.82 6.62 -2.60
N SER A 104 8.38 5.38 -2.54
CA SER A 104 8.20 4.62 -1.29
C SER A 104 9.52 4.37 -0.58
N LEU A 105 10.57 3.99 -1.33
CA LEU A 105 11.90 3.78 -0.76
C LEU A 105 12.45 5.06 -0.13
N ARG A 106 12.32 6.20 -0.82
CA ARG A 106 12.73 7.51 -0.29
C ARG A 106 12.02 7.83 1.03
N LEU A 107 10.69 7.65 1.08
CA LEU A 107 9.91 7.90 2.29
C LEU A 107 10.26 6.94 3.41
N ALA A 108 10.53 5.67 3.10
CA ALA A 108 10.97 4.70 4.09
C ALA A 108 12.30 5.10 4.73
N LEU A 109 13.27 5.54 3.91
CA LEU A 109 14.56 6.02 4.40
C LEU A 109 14.43 7.29 5.24
N MET A 110 13.59 8.24 4.82
CA MET A 110 13.32 9.46 5.59
C MET A 110 12.66 9.12 6.94
N SER A 111 11.67 8.24 6.94
CA SER A 111 11.02 7.78 8.17
C SER A 111 12.00 7.09 9.11
N ALA A 112 12.86 6.23 8.59
CA ALA A 112 13.89 5.55 9.39
C ALA A 112 14.94 6.52 9.96
N ALA A 113 15.22 7.62 9.26
CA ALA A 113 16.12 8.67 9.73
C ALA A 113 15.45 9.68 10.69
N GLY A 114 14.17 9.50 11.01
CA GLY A 114 13.41 10.44 11.84
C GLY A 114 13.10 11.78 11.14
N LEU A 115 13.27 11.84 9.80
CA LEU A 115 12.97 13.03 9.01
C LEU A 115 11.51 13.01 8.61
N THR A 116 10.74 13.98 9.06
CA THR A 116 9.36 14.18 8.61
C THR A 116 9.36 14.88 7.25
N ALA A 117 8.37 14.56 6.41
CA ALA A 117 8.23 15.11 5.06
C ALA A 117 8.06 16.65 5.01
N THR A 118 8.07 17.32 6.14
CA THR A 118 7.88 18.78 6.27
C THR A 118 9.19 19.58 6.05
N GLU A 119 10.34 18.93 6.01
CA GLU A 119 11.64 19.64 5.89
C GLU A 119 12.18 19.74 4.45
N THR A 120 11.47 19.29 3.44
CA THR A 120 11.93 19.34 2.04
C THR A 120 11.24 20.40 1.19
N ALA A 121 10.59 21.40 1.80
CA ALA A 121 10.07 22.57 1.11
C ALA A 121 10.94 23.81 1.40
N LYS A 122 12.18 23.78 0.88
CA LYS A 122 12.97 24.99 0.63
C LYS A 122 13.77 24.83 -0.65
#